data_dce2048b20b4ecaf58cb507efd3f1816
#
_entry.id   dce2048b20b4ecaf58cb507efd3f1816
#
_cell.length_a   1.000
_cell.length_b   1.000
_cell.length_c   1.000
_cell.angle_alpha   90.00
_cell.angle_beta   90.00
_cell.angle_gamma   90.00
#
_symmetry.space_group_name_H-M   'P 1'
#
loop_
_entity.id
_entity.type
_entity.pdbx_description
1 polymer ?
#
loop_
_entity_poly.entity_id
_entity_poly.type
_entity_poly.pdbx_seq_one_letter_code
_entity_poly.pdbx_strand_id
1 'polypeptide(L)'
;MRSLVLRLGLLSAALAASTGASAACPPPPPGQPDIRALGYYTDKAGSVIDPALHQQNHDATAPLDRYAAEVARMSDDYLRDGDRAAAQCTLAWLGAWAKDGAMLGQMIRVNNNQSFYMRQWMLDAVAMAYLKVHDQADPQQRARIDPWLQQLARANLSYWDNPKRRRNNHYYWGGLGVLATGLATDDQALWQAGHAAFQKGIDDIQDDGSLPLEMARGQRALHYHDYALAPLVMMAELARLRGQDWYASRDHAIDRLARRVIEGSKDPAWFNQQTGVAQLPLQASGWVEFYRLRSPDGGLFEAAHAHGPFHSPRLGGDLTLMATHGIVRTPLR
;
A
#
# COMPACT_ATOMS: atom_id res chain seq x y z
N MET A 1 -52.34 26.48 64.77
CA MET A 1 -51.49 25.29 64.42
C MET A 1 -51.71 24.96 62.96
N ARG A 2 -50.79 25.40 62.14
CA ARG A 2 -50.83 25.14 60.62
C ARG A 2 -49.73 24.17 60.27
N SER A 3 -50.13 22.98 59.83
CA SER A 3 -49.20 21.92 59.37
C SER A 3 -48.70 22.22 58.02
N LEU A 4 -47.37 22.28 57.84
CA LEU A 4 -46.68 22.48 56.60
C LEU A 4 -46.36 21.07 56.01
N VAL A 5 -46.95 20.72 54.86
CA VAL A 5 -46.69 19.48 54.17
C VAL A 5 -45.61 19.75 53.12
N LEU A 6 -44.42 19.18 53.33
CA LEU A 6 -43.26 19.23 52.42
C LEU A 6 -43.45 18.16 51.34
N ARG A 7 -43.63 18.59 50.09
CA ARG A 7 -43.62 17.66 48.90
C ARG A 7 -42.19 17.55 48.36
N LEU A 8 -41.60 16.36 48.55
CA LEU A 8 -40.37 15.99 47.86
C LEU A 8 -40.69 15.64 46.37
N GLY A 9 -40.21 16.45 45.45
CA GLY A 9 -40.23 16.11 44.03
C GLY A 9 -39.01 15.26 43.66
N LEU A 10 -39.23 14.02 43.23
CA LEU A 10 -38.23 13.18 42.63
C LEU A 10 -37.96 13.66 41.16
N LEU A 11 -36.81 14.27 40.93
CA LEU A 11 -36.30 14.50 39.57
C LEU A 11 -35.69 13.18 39.06
N SER A 12 -36.37 12.50 38.18
CA SER A 12 -35.81 11.38 37.40
C SER A 12 -35.00 11.94 36.25
N ALA A 13 -33.68 11.91 36.36
CA ALA A 13 -32.77 12.20 35.23
C ALA A 13 -32.78 11.00 34.28
N ALA A 14 -33.44 11.12 33.16
CA ALA A 14 -33.34 10.16 32.06
C ALA A 14 -31.98 10.36 31.37
N LEU A 15 -31.03 9.42 31.56
CA LEU A 15 -29.85 9.30 30.73
C LEU A 15 -30.31 8.88 29.33
N ALA A 16 -30.32 9.81 28.40
CA ALA A 16 -30.43 9.49 26.97
C ALA A 16 -29.10 8.85 26.53
N ALA A 17 -29.05 7.53 26.47
CA ALA A 17 -28.00 6.82 25.79
C ALA A 17 -28.11 7.16 24.29
N SER A 18 -27.24 8.06 23.83
CA SER A 18 -27.05 8.29 22.38
C SER A 18 -26.45 7.02 21.78
N THR A 19 -27.29 6.12 21.27
CA THR A 19 -26.86 5.07 20.38
C THR A 19 -26.43 5.76 19.09
N GLY A 20 -25.11 6.05 18.99
CA GLY A 20 -24.52 6.43 17.72
C GLY A 20 -24.90 5.36 16.71
N ALA A 21 -25.73 5.73 15.73
CA ALA A 21 -26.04 4.84 14.62
C ALA A 21 -24.71 4.58 13.89
N SER A 22 -24.15 3.38 14.07
CA SER A 22 -23.05 2.89 13.21
C SER A 22 -23.57 2.99 11.78
N ALA A 23 -22.89 3.75 10.94
CA ALA A 23 -23.26 3.85 9.54
C ALA A 23 -23.27 2.43 8.94
N ALA A 24 -24.42 2.05 8.37
CA ALA A 24 -24.57 0.70 7.80
C ALA A 24 -23.49 0.49 6.73
N CYS A 25 -22.86 -0.68 6.75
CA CYS A 25 -21.87 -1.05 5.74
C CYS A 25 -22.49 -0.97 4.34
N PRO A 26 -21.95 -0.16 3.41
CA PRO A 26 -22.47 -0.15 2.05
C PRO A 26 -22.24 -1.53 1.39
N PRO A 27 -23.13 -1.96 0.47
CA PRO A 27 -22.93 -3.21 -0.22
C PRO A 27 -21.64 -3.18 -1.05
N PRO A 28 -20.83 -4.25 -1.02
CA PRO A 28 -19.63 -4.33 -1.85
C PRO A 28 -20.01 -4.33 -3.34
N PRO A 29 -19.23 -3.66 -4.20
CA PRO A 29 -19.42 -3.79 -5.63
C PRO A 29 -19.11 -5.23 -6.08
N PRO A 30 -19.69 -5.70 -7.20
CA PRO A 30 -19.37 -7.01 -7.76
C PRO A 30 -17.87 -7.19 -7.99
N GLY A 31 -17.33 -8.36 -7.65
CA GLY A 31 -15.94 -8.70 -7.90
C GLY A 31 -15.65 -8.75 -9.40
N GLN A 32 -14.49 -8.25 -9.81
CA GLN A 32 -14.04 -8.27 -11.21
C GLN A 32 -12.99 -9.38 -11.39
N PRO A 33 -13.34 -10.53 -12.00
CA PRO A 33 -12.35 -11.61 -12.22
C PRO A 33 -11.25 -11.18 -13.18
N ASP A 34 -11.60 -10.51 -14.27
CA ASP A 34 -10.68 -10.07 -15.31
C ASP A 34 -10.20 -8.64 -15.07
N ILE A 35 -8.95 -8.37 -15.40
CA ILE A 35 -8.39 -7.03 -15.35
C ILE A 35 -8.03 -6.55 -16.75
N ARG A 36 -8.60 -5.41 -17.16
CA ARG A 36 -8.20 -4.67 -18.35
C ARG A 36 -7.49 -3.39 -17.93
N ALA A 37 -6.24 -3.23 -18.35
CA ALA A 37 -5.48 -2.01 -18.17
C ALA A 37 -4.59 -1.75 -19.39
N LEU A 38 -4.33 -0.48 -19.68
CA LEU A 38 -3.67 -0.05 -20.90
C LEU A 38 -2.28 0.53 -20.61
N GLY A 39 -1.31 0.21 -21.46
CA GLY A 39 -0.05 0.95 -21.50
C GLY A 39 -0.26 2.34 -22.09
N TYR A 40 0.32 3.34 -21.44
CA TYR A 40 0.15 4.76 -21.80
C TYR A 40 1.46 5.50 -22.03
N TYR A 41 2.60 4.81 -22.03
CA TYR A 41 3.89 5.39 -22.44
C TYR A 41 4.12 5.20 -23.92
N THR A 42 4.62 6.23 -24.60
CA THR A 42 4.89 6.23 -26.03
C THR A 42 6.34 5.92 -26.38
N ASP A 43 7.24 6.04 -25.41
CA ASP A 43 8.67 5.80 -25.57
C ASP A 43 9.14 4.51 -24.89
N LYS A 44 10.29 3.99 -25.35
CA LYS A 44 10.89 2.76 -24.81
C LYS A 44 11.35 2.90 -23.36
N ALA A 45 11.75 4.12 -22.97
CA ALA A 45 12.15 4.43 -21.59
C ALA A 45 10.95 4.45 -20.64
N GLY A 46 9.72 4.58 -21.14
CA GLY A 46 8.52 4.78 -20.33
C GLY A 46 8.55 6.11 -19.60
N SER A 47 8.97 7.16 -20.29
CA SER A 47 9.15 8.51 -19.73
C SER A 47 8.15 9.52 -20.28
N VAL A 48 7.59 9.27 -21.45
CA VAL A 48 6.63 10.14 -22.14
C VAL A 48 5.23 9.52 -22.07
N ILE A 49 4.31 10.19 -21.40
CA ILE A 49 2.91 9.76 -21.27
C ILE A 49 2.10 10.30 -22.44
N ASP A 50 1.31 9.43 -23.08
CA ASP A 50 0.19 9.84 -23.95
C ASP A 50 -1.03 10.17 -23.06
N PRO A 51 -1.52 11.42 -23.06
CA PRO A 51 -2.64 11.82 -22.21
C PRO A 51 -3.94 11.06 -22.50
N ALA A 52 -4.22 10.73 -23.77
CA ALA A 52 -5.45 10.02 -24.14
C ALA A 52 -5.40 8.56 -23.70
N LEU A 53 -4.29 7.86 -23.90
CA LEU A 53 -4.09 6.49 -23.39
C LEU A 53 -4.10 6.46 -21.87
N HIS A 54 -3.52 7.46 -21.21
CA HIS A 54 -3.54 7.58 -19.76
C HIS A 54 -4.96 7.72 -19.22
N GLN A 55 -5.78 8.57 -19.86
CA GLN A 55 -7.19 8.72 -19.49
C GLN A 55 -7.97 7.43 -19.71
N GLN A 56 -7.78 6.76 -20.85
CA GLN A 56 -8.42 5.46 -21.12
C GLN A 56 -8.01 4.39 -20.10
N ASN A 57 -6.74 4.37 -19.68
CA ASN A 57 -6.29 3.48 -18.61
C ASN A 57 -6.97 3.80 -17.27
N HIS A 58 -7.02 5.08 -16.91
CA HIS A 58 -7.69 5.55 -15.70
C HIS A 58 -9.16 5.11 -15.67
N ASP A 59 -9.89 5.32 -16.77
CA ASP A 59 -11.31 4.95 -16.86
C ASP A 59 -11.49 3.42 -16.74
N ALA A 60 -10.60 2.64 -17.36
CA ALA A 60 -10.64 1.19 -17.30
C ALA A 60 -10.32 0.62 -15.89
N THR A 61 -9.45 1.30 -15.12
CA THR A 61 -9.03 0.84 -13.78
C THR A 61 -9.79 1.51 -12.64
N ALA A 62 -10.54 2.57 -12.88
CA ALA A 62 -11.26 3.33 -11.86
C ALA A 62 -12.15 2.49 -10.92
N PRO A 63 -12.85 1.42 -11.35
CA PRO A 63 -13.59 0.57 -10.41
C PRO A 63 -12.69 -0.14 -9.41
N LEU A 64 -11.51 -0.62 -9.85
CA LEU A 64 -10.52 -1.27 -8.99
C LEU A 64 -9.90 -0.26 -8.02
N ASP A 65 -9.52 0.92 -8.50
CA ASP A 65 -8.94 1.97 -7.69
C ASP A 65 -9.94 2.45 -6.61
N ARG A 66 -11.23 2.60 -6.95
CA ARG A 66 -12.28 2.95 -5.96
C ARG A 66 -12.46 1.86 -4.90
N TYR A 67 -12.44 0.59 -5.31
CA TYR A 67 -12.52 -0.53 -4.35
C TYR A 67 -11.32 -0.53 -3.40
N ALA A 68 -10.10 -0.38 -3.92
CA ALA A 68 -8.88 -0.30 -3.13
C ALA A 68 -8.93 0.87 -2.12
N ALA A 69 -9.38 2.04 -2.58
CA ALA A 69 -9.50 3.21 -1.71
C ALA A 69 -10.51 2.99 -0.58
N GLU A 70 -11.63 2.33 -0.85
CA GLU A 70 -12.68 2.13 0.15
C GLU A 70 -12.31 1.07 1.19
N VAL A 71 -11.69 -0.06 0.79
CA VAL A 71 -11.22 -1.06 1.77
C VAL A 71 -10.07 -0.50 2.61
N ALA A 72 -9.20 0.34 2.03
CA ALA A 72 -8.16 1.04 2.77
C ALA A 72 -8.77 1.98 3.80
N ARG A 73 -9.73 2.84 3.41
CA ARG A 73 -10.41 3.79 4.28
C ARG A 73 -11.10 3.09 5.47
N MET A 74 -11.90 2.04 5.21
CA MET A 74 -12.60 1.31 6.27
C MET A 74 -11.61 0.62 7.23
N SER A 75 -10.52 0.06 6.71
CA SER A 75 -9.47 -0.54 7.55
C SER A 75 -8.68 0.52 8.34
N ASP A 76 -8.54 1.75 7.81
CA ASP A 76 -7.95 2.88 8.52
C ASP A 76 -8.84 3.36 9.68
N ASP A 77 -10.17 3.38 9.51
CA ASP A 77 -11.11 3.72 10.59
C ASP A 77 -11.00 2.72 11.75
N TYR A 78 -10.85 1.43 11.45
CA TYR A 78 -10.55 0.44 12.48
C TYR A 78 -9.17 0.69 13.13
N LEU A 79 -8.14 0.95 12.32
CA LEU A 79 -6.79 1.20 12.84
C LEU A 79 -6.76 2.42 13.77
N ARG A 80 -7.45 3.50 13.41
CA ARG A 80 -7.49 4.76 14.16
C ARG A 80 -8.25 4.62 15.47
N ASP A 81 -9.48 4.16 15.40
CA ASP A 81 -10.44 4.29 16.50
C ASP A 81 -10.83 2.94 17.13
N GLY A 82 -10.42 1.81 16.54
CA GLY A 82 -10.87 0.48 16.93
C GLY A 82 -12.32 0.21 16.52
N ASP A 83 -12.81 0.91 15.48
CA ASP A 83 -14.17 0.74 14.96
C ASP A 83 -14.37 -0.67 14.38
N ARG A 84 -14.95 -1.55 15.21
CA ARG A 84 -15.22 -2.93 14.81
C ARG A 84 -16.25 -3.03 13.69
N ALA A 85 -17.17 -2.08 13.55
CA ALA A 85 -18.11 -2.08 12.44
C ALA A 85 -17.39 -1.80 11.12
N ALA A 86 -16.44 -0.87 11.10
CA ALA A 86 -15.58 -0.62 9.94
C ALA A 86 -14.71 -1.85 9.61
N ALA A 87 -14.15 -2.53 10.62
CA ALA A 87 -13.41 -3.78 10.40
C ALA A 87 -14.29 -4.87 9.78
N GLN A 88 -15.50 -5.09 10.32
CA GLN A 88 -16.42 -6.09 9.75
C GLN A 88 -16.89 -5.71 8.35
N CYS A 89 -17.04 -4.42 8.07
CA CYS A 89 -17.33 -3.93 6.73
C CYS A 89 -16.20 -4.24 5.74
N THR A 90 -14.95 -3.98 6.14
CA THR A 90 -13.76 -4.35 5.36
C THR A 90 -13.74 -5.86 5.06
N LEU A 91 -13.96 -6.69 6.08
CA LEU A 91 -14.00 -8.16 5.95
C LEU A 91 -15.14 -8.63 5.04
N ALA A 92 -16.32 -8.00 5.13
CA ALA A 92 -17.45 -8.30 4.26
C ALA A 92 -17.14 -7.99 2.78
N TRP A 93 -16.49 -6.85 2.51
CA TRP A 93 -16.09 -6.47 1.16
C TRP A 93 -15.02 -7.41 0.60
N LEU A 94 -13.97 -7.72 1.37
CA LEU A 94 -12.93 -8.68 0.96
C LEU A 94 -13.54 -10.08 0.73
N GLY A 95 -14.41 -10.53 1.63
CA GLY A 95 -15.09 -11.82 1.52
C GLY A 95 -16.01 -11.93 0.30
N ALA A 96 -16.67 -10.85 -0.11
CA ALA A 96 -17.48 -10.81 -1.34
C ALA A 96 -16.60 -10.96 -2.59
N TRP A 97 -15.51 -10.21 -2.68
CA TRP A 97 -14.57 -10.32 -3.80
C TRP A 97 -13.84 -11.67 -3.84
N ALA A 98 -13.51 -12.24 -2.68
CA ALA A 98 -12.96 -13.58 -2.59
C ALA A 98 -13.97 -14.65 -3.13
N LYS A 99 -15.27 -14.52 -2.79
CA LYS A 99 -16.32 -15.40 -3.29
C LYS A 99 -16.47 -15.32 -4.81
N ASP A 100 -16.34 -14.11 -5.38
CA ASP A 100 -16.47 -13.88 -6.82
C ASP A 100 -15.20 -14.28 -7.59
N GLY A 101 -14.12 -14.69 -6.92
CA GLY A 101 -12.82 -14.96 -7.55
C GLY A 101 -12.21 -13.73 -8.21
N ALA A 102 -12.45 -12.55 -7.65
CA ALA A 102 -11.98 -11.28 -8.23
C ALA A 102 -10.48 -11.30 -8.51
N MET A 103 -10.07 -10.74 -9.65
CA MET A 103 -8.69 -10.61 -10.12
C MET A 103 -7.95 -11.94 -10.42
N LEU A 104 -8.64 -13.08 -10.38
CA LEU A 104 -8.08 -14.39 -10.70
C LEU A 104 -8.30 -14.82 -12.17
N GLY A 105 -9.08 -14.06 -12.93
CA GLY A 105 -9.37 -14.33 -14.33
C GLY A 105 -8.27 -13.82 -15.28
N GLN A 106 -8.67 -13.35 -16.45
CA GLN A 106 -7.77 -12.95 -17.52
C GLN A 106 -7.13 -11.59 -17.25
N MET A 107 -5.82 -11.51 -17.50
CA MET A 107 -5.09 -10.24 -17.56
C MET A 107 -5.08 -9.73 -19.00
N ILE A 108 -6.07 -8.90 -19.35
CA ILE A 108 -6.26 -8.40 -20.73
C ILE A 108 -5.18 -7.38 -21.04
N ARG A 109 -4.26 -7.76 -21.94
CA ARG A 109 -3.12 -6.93 -22.35
C ARG A 109 -3.53 -5.97 -23.44
N VAL A 110 -3.30 -4.68 -23.20
CA VAL A 110 -3.44 -3.64 -24.20
C VAL A 110 -2.16 -2.82 -24.22
N ASN A 111 -1.42 -2.89 -25.31
CA ASN A 111 -0.12 -2.24 -25.56
C ASN A 111 1.06 -2.74 -24.68
N ASN A 112 0.82 -3.20 -23.45
CA ASN A 112 1.88 -3.70 -22.56
C ASN A 112 1.34 -4.68 -21.49
N ASN A 113 2.04 -4.80 -20.35
CA ASN A 113 1.69 -5.66 -19.21
C ASN A 113 0.93 -4.92 -18.10
N GLN A 114 0.29 -3.79 -18.37
CA GLN A 114 -0.33 -2.94 -17.35
C GLN A 114 -1.38 -3.67 -16.50
N SER A 115 -2.15 -4.60 -17.08
CA SER A 115 -3.11 -5.42 -16.34
C SER A 115 -2.47 -6.31 -15.28
N PHE A 116 -1.27 -6.85 -15.53
CA PHE A 116 -0.52 -7.60 -14.52
C PHE A 116 -0.02 -6.71 -13.40
N TYR A 117 0.45 -5.49 -13.72
CA TYR A 117 0.86 -4.52 -12.72
C TYR A 117 -0.33 -4.04 -11.89
N MET A 118 -1.49 -3.84 -12.53
CA MET A 118 -2.72 -3.49 -11.81
C MET A 118 -3.11 -4.58 -10.79
N ARG A 119 -3.02 -5.87 -11.15
CA ARG A 119 -3.27 -6.97 -10.20
C ARG A 119 -2.30 -6.93 -9.03
N GLN A 120 -1.03 -6.62 -9.26
CA GLN A 120 -0.04 -6.50 -8.18
C GLN A 120 -0.43 -5.40 -7.20
N TRP A 121 -0.69 -4.18 -7.70
CA TRP A 121 -1.10 -3.05 -6.86
C TRP A 121 -2.42 -3.28 -6.12
N MET A 122 -3.35 -4.01 -6.74
CA MET A 122 -4.58 -4.41 -6.08
C MET A 122 -4.32 -5.42 -4.95
N LEU A 123 -3.42 -6.38 -5.16
CA LEU A 123 -3.01 -7.30 -4.10
C LEU A 123 -2.37 -6.54 -2.93
N ASP A 124 -1.48 -5.56 -3.22
CA ASP A 124 -0.89 -4.71 -2.20
C ASP A 124 -1.99 -4.08 -1.33
N ALA A 125 -2.96 -3.42 -1.98
CA ALA A 125 -4.06 -2.73 -1.30
C ALA A 125 -4.92 -3.67 -0.44
N VAL A 126 -5.38 -4.80 -1.01
CA VAL A 126 -6.31 -5.70 -0.29
C VAL A 126 -5.61 -6.52 0.79
N ALA A 127 -4.34 -6.91 0.59
CA ALA A 127 -3.56 -7.61 1.61
C ALA A 127 -3.24 -6.69 2.79
N MET A 128 -2.88 -5.43 2.54
CA MET A 128 -2.65 -4.44 3.60
C MET A 128 -3.94 -4.09 4.35
N ALA A 129 -5.07 -3.95 3.67
CA ALA A 129 -6.37 -3.73 4.32
C ALA A 129 -6.75 -4.94 5.20
N TYR A 130 -6.57 -6.17 4.70
CA TYR A 130 -6.83 -7.39 5.46
C TYR A 130 -5.90 -7.49 6.69
N LEU A 131 -4.61 -7.20 6.53
CA LEU A 131 -3.64 -7.21 7.62
C LEU A 131 -4.05 -6.32 8.79
N LYS A 132 -4.63 -5.15 8.53
CA LYS A 132 -5.09 -4.23 9.57
C LYS A 132 -6.26 -4.76 10.39
N VAL A 133 -7.15 -5.57 9.77
CA VAL A 133 -8.40 -6.04 10.38
C VAL A 133 -8.41 -7.56 10.65
N HIS A 134 -7.29 -8.26 10.40
CA HIS A 134 -7.22 -9.73 10.46
C HIS A 134 -7.56 -10.30 11.85
N ASP A 135 -7.30 -9.56 12.93
CA ASP A 135 -7.63 -9.91 14.31
C ASP A 135 -9.14 -9.92 14.58
N GLN A 136 -9.93 -9.25 13.73
CA GLN A 136 -11.39 -9.22 13.78
C GLN A 136 -12.06 -10.27 12.88
N ALA A 137 -11.28 -10.98 12.05
CA ALA A 137 -11.80 -11.99 11.15
C ALA A 137 -12.16 -13.28 11.90
N ASP A 138 -13.40 -13.73 11.73
CA ASP A 138 -13.83 -15.02 12.23
C ASP A 138 -13.28 -16.18 11.36
N PRO A 139 -13.40 -17.47 11.82
CA PRO A 139 -12.88 -18.60 11.06
C PRO A 139 -13.51 -18.77 9.66
N GLN A 140 -14.78 -18.39 9.45
CA GLN A 140 -15.43 -18.50 8.13
C GLN A 140 -14.92 -17.41 7.18
N GLN A 141 -14.71 -16.20 7.68
CA GLN A 141 -14.11 -15.09 6.93
C GLN A 141 -12.68 -15.45 6.51
N ARG A 142 -11.87 -15.98 7.44
CA ARG A 142 -10.50 -16.46 7.14
C ARG A 142 -10.50 -17.57 6.09
N ALA A 143 -11.33 -18.59 6.27
CA ALA A 143 -11.43 -19.71 5.32
C ALA A 143 -11.82 -19.27 3.89
N ARG A 144 -12.38 -18.08 3.72
CA ARG A 144 -12.74 -17.49 2.42
C ARG A 144 -11.68 -16.54 1.88
N ILE A 145 -11.17 -15.64 2.73
CA ILE A 145 -10.26 -14.56 2.31
C ILE A 145 -8.84 -15.09 2.12
N ASP A 146 -8.32 -15.89 3.05
CA ASP A 146 -6.92 -16.35 3.02
C ASP A 146 -6.60 -17.12 1.72
N PRO A 147 -7.38 -18.12 1.26
CA PRO A 147 -7.08 -18.82 0.01
C PRO A 147 -7.12 -17.91 -1.23
N TRP A 148 -8.02 -16.93 -1.26
CA TRP A 148 -8.10 -15.97 -2.36
C TRP A 148 -6.85 -15.08 -2.43
N LEU A 149 -6.41 -14.50 -1.31
CA LEU A 149 -5.18 -13.71 -1.25
C LEU A 149 -3.95 -14.54 -1.63
N GLN A 150 -3.86 -15.78 -1.13
CA GLN A 150 -2.77 -16.69 -1.47
C GLN A 150 -2.75 -17.06 -2.96
N GLN A 151 -3.91 -17.27 -3.59
CA GLN A 151 -4.00 -17.52 -5.03
C GLN A 151 -3.55 -16.29 -5.83
N LEU A 152 -3.97 -15.08 -5.46
CA LEU A 152 -3.51 -13.84 -6.09
C LEU A 152 -1.99 -13.66 -5.96
N ALA A 153 -1.44 -13.91 -4.76
CA ALA A 153 0.00 -13.82 -4.53
C ALA A 153 0.78 -14.80 -5.41
N ARG A 154 0.34 -16.06 -5.50
CA ARG A 154 0.96 -17.07 -6.39
C ARG A 154 0.81 -16.71 -7.86
N ALA A 155 -0.34 -16.15 -8.27
CA ALA A 155 -0.53 -15.68 -9.64
C ALA A 155 0.37 -14.46 -9.97
N ASN A 156 0.67 -13.60 -8.99
CA ASN A 156 1.65 -12.52 -9.15
C ASN A 156 3.08 -13.07 -9.25
N LEU A 157 3.44 -14.08 -8.45
CA LEU A 157 4.76 -14.71 -8.54
C LEU A 157 4.96 -15.39 -9.89
N SER A 158 3.97 -16.14 -10.41
CA SER A 158 4.08 -16.82 -11.71
C SER A 158 4.30 -15.85 -12.88
N TYR A 159 3.85 -14.59 -12.77
CA TYR A 159 4.19 -13.56 -13.74
C TYR A 159 5.72 -13.36 -13.83
N TRP A 160 6.44 -13.47 -12.73
CA TRP A 160 7.87 -13.24 -12.63
C TRP A 160 8.74 -14.49 -12.91
N ASP A 161 8.12 -15.65 -13.15
CA ASP A 161 8.84 -16.90 -13.50
C ASP A 161 9.54 -16.80 -14.85
N ASN A 162 9.10 -15.86 -15.72
CA ASN A 162 9.75 -15.62 -16.99
C ASN A 162 11.09 -14.86 -16.80
N PRO A 163 12.25 -15.48 -17.04
CA PRO A 163 13.56 -14.88 -16.80
C PRO A 163 13.86 -13.66 -17.70
N LYS A 164 13.11 -13.48 -18.79
CA LYS A 164 13.25 -12.31 -19.67
C LYS A 164 12.60 -11.04 -19.10
N ARG A 165 11.83 -11.15 -18.02
CA ARG A 165 11.22 -9.97 -17.37
C ARG A 165 12.24 -9.22 -16.55
N ARG A 166 12.34 -7.92 -16.78
CA ARG A 166 13.19 -7.04 -15.96
C ARG A 166 12.59 -6.91 -14.57
N ARG A 167 13.34 -7.32 -13.56
CA ARG A 167 12.96 -7.18 -12.15
C ARG A 167 13.39 -5.81 -11.64
N ASN A 168 12.59 -4.79 -11.97
CA ASN A 168 12.73 -3.40 -11.54
C ASN A 168 11.70 -3.05 -10.45
N ASN A 169 11.36 -1.76 -10.28
CA ASN A 169 10.35 -1.32 -9.31
C ASN A 169 9.05 -2.16 -9.31
N HIS A 170 8.57 -2.61 -10.48
CA HIS A 170 7.37 -3.46 -10.55
C HIS A 170 7.54 -4.80 -9.82
N TYR A 171 8.76 -5.33 -9.77
CA TYR A 171 9.05 -6.54 -9.00
C TYR A 171 8.98 -6.27 -7.49
N TYR A 172 9.45 -5.09 -7.05
CA TYR A 172 9.38 -4.69 -5.64
C TYR A 172 7.92 -4.47 -5.21
N TRP A 173 7.13 -3.78 -6.02
CA TRP A 173 5.68 -3.65 -5.81
C TRP A 173 4.99 -5.01 -5.76
N GLY A 174 5.23 -5.89 -6.73
CA GLY A 174 4.66 -7.24 -6.70
C GLY A 174 5.08 -8.04 -5.45
N GLY A 175 6.29 -7.80 -4.94
CA GLY A 175 6.82 -8.39 -3.71
C GLY A 175 6.11 -7.92 -2.45
N LEU A 176 5.69 -6.65 -2.39
CA LEU A 176 4.99 -6.07 -1.24
C LEU A 176 3.68 -6.83 -0.96
N GLY A 177 2.80 -6.99 -1.95
CA GLY A 177 1.54 -7.69 -1.75
C GLY A 177 1.70 -9.18 -1.43
N VAL A 178 2.74 -9.82 -2.00
CA VAL A 178 3.11 -11.20 -1.66
C VAL A 178 3.56 -11.31 -0.21
N LEU A 179 4.43 -10.39 0.25
CA LEU A 179 4.92 -10.33 1.62
C LEU A 179 3.77 -10.09 2.62
N ALA A 180 2.92 -9.08 2.33
CA ALA A 180 1.77 -8.75 3.16
C ALA A 180 0.79 -9.92 3.25
N THR A 181 0.56 -10.63 2.14
CA THR A 181 -0.26 -11.86 2.13
C THR A 181 0.37 -12.95 3.00
N GLY A 182 1.67 -13.21 2.84
CA GLY A 182 2.39 -14.19 3.66
C GLY A 182 2.30 -13.89 5.15
N LEU A 183 2.37 -12.61 5.50
CA LEU A 183 2.23 -12.14 6.88
C LEU A 183 0.80 -12.31 7.41
N ALA A 184 -0.21 -11.88 6.64
CA ALA A 184 -1.61 -11.88 7.06
C ALA A 184 -2.23 -13.28 7.13
N THR A 185 -1.73 -14.25 6.32
CA THR A 185 -2.25 -15.62 6.23
C THR A 185 -1.32 -16.67 6.83
N ASP A 186 -0.24 -16.23 7.49
CA ASP A 186 0.84 -17.09 8.05
C ASP A 186 1.41 -18.09 7.02
N ASP A 187 1.49 -17.69 5.74
CA ASP A 187 2.09 -18.48 4.67
C ASP A 187 3.58 -18.16 4.55
N GLN A 188 4.42 -19.03 5.15
CA GLN A 188 5.86 -18.84 5.19
C GLN A 188 6.51 -18.84 3.80
N ALA A 189 5.96 -19.57 2.82
CA ALA A 189 6.50 -19.59 1.47
C ALA A 189 6.28 -18.24 0.77
N LEU A 190 5.10 -17.62 0.94
CA LEU A 190 4.83 -16.29 0.42
C LEU A 190 5.66 -15.22 1.13
N TRP A 191 5.84 -15.35 2.46
CA TRP A 191 6.74 -14.47 3.20
C TRP A 191 8.16 -14.50 2.63
N GLN A 192 8.73 -15.68 2.39
CA GLN A 192 10.07 -15.84 1.81
C GLN A 192 10.15 -15.30 0.37
N ALA A 193 9.12 -15.51 -0.44
CA ALA A 193 9.07 -14.98 -1.80
C ALA A 193 9.02 -13.43 -1.80
N GLY A 194 8.27 -12.82 -0.89
CA GLY A 194 8.25 -11.37 -0.70
C GLY A 194 9.61 -10.84 -0.20
N HIS A 195 10.25 -11.55 0.74
CA HIS A 195 11.60 -11.22 1.19
C HIS A 195 12.62 -11.27 0.05
N ALA A 196 12.53 -12.26 -0.84
CA ALA A 196 13.41 -12.32 -2.02
C ALA A 196 13.22 -11.11 -2.96
N ALA A 197 12.00 -10.58 -3.08
CA ALA A 197 11.75 -9.36 -3.84
C ALA A 197 12.35 -8.13 -3.16
N PHE A 198 12.26 -8.03 -1.83
CA PHE A 198 12.93 -7.00 -1.05
C PHE A 198 14.45 -7.07 -1.25
N GLN A 199 15.07 -8.24 -1.05
CA GLN A 199 16.52 -8.43 -1.23
C GLN A 199 16.97 -8.00 -2.63
N LYS A 200 16.21 -8.36 -3.68
CA LYS A 200 16.49 -7.89 -5.04
C LYS A 200 16.51 -6.37 -5.14
N GLY A 201 15.55 -5.68 -4.50
CA GLY A 201 15.53 -4.22 -4.45
C GLY A 201 16.76 -3.64 -3.75
N ILE A 202 17.13 -4.23 -2.62
CA ILE A 202 18.32 -3.85 -1.84
C ILE A 202 19.61 -4.05 -2.66
N ASP A 203 19.72 -5.18 -3.36
CA ASP A 203 20.90 -5.50 -4.17
C ASP A 203 21.04 -4.58 -5.40
N ASP A 204 19.93 -4.06 -5.90
CA ASP A 204 19.91 -3.13 -7.04
C ASP A 204 20.36 -1.70 -6.68
N ILE A 205 20.28 -1.30 -5.40
CA ILE A 205 20.71 0.04 -4.96
C ILE A 205 22.24 0.11 -5.06
N GLN A 206 22.75 1.05 -5.84
CA GLN A 206 24.19 1.30 -5.98
C GLN A 206 24.73 2.08 -4.77
N ASP A 207 26.05 2.20 -4.66
CA ASP A 207 26.71 2.91 -3.55
C ASP A 207 26.39 4.41 -3.55
N ASP A 208 26.07 4.99 -4.71
CA ASP A 208 25.63 6.37 -4.85
C ASP A 208 24.11 6.58 -4.61
N GLY A 209 23.40 5.51 -4.23
CA GLY A 209 21.95 5.50 -3.98
C GLY A 209 21.10 5.39 -5.23
N SER A 210 21.68 5.18 -6.42
CA SER A 210 20.91 5.02 -7.65
C SER A 210 20.38 3.60 -7.87
N LEU A 211 19.36 3.50 -8.73
CA LEU A 211 18.80 2.26 -9.25
C LEU A 211 18.99 2.24 -10.77
N PRO A 212 19.88 1.41 -11.34
CA PRO A 212 20.24 1.46 -12.77
C PRO A 212 19.06 1.33 -13.73
N LEU A 213 18.09 0.46 -13.41
CA LEU A 213 16.90 0.29 -14.25
C LEU A 213 15.94 1.49 -14.20
N GLU A 214 15.96 2.25 -13.11
CA GLU A 214 15.16 3.46 -12.96
C GLU A 214 15.91 4.69 -13.51
N MET A 215 17.25 4.73 -13.47
CA MET A 215 18.04 5.74 -14.19
C MET A 215 17.74 5.73 -15.69
N ALA A 216 17.48 4.56 -16.28
CA ALA A 216 17.11 4.41 -17.69
C ALA A 216 15.75 5.03 -18.07
N ARG A 217 15.02 5.63 -17.11
CA ARG A 217 13.70 6.26 -17.31
C ARG A 217 13.79 7.74 -17.75
N GLY A 218 14.97 8.21 -18.11
CA GLY A 218 15.18 9.57 -18.65
C GLY A 218 14.65 10.65 -17.72
N GLN A 219 13.77 11.53 -18.21
CA GLN A 219 13.20 12.66 -17.43
C GLN A 219 12.38 12.23 -16.19
N ARG A 220 12.08 10.93 -16.04
CA ARG A 220 11.36 10.35 -14.89
C ARG A 220 12.25 9.51 -13.99
N ALA A 221 13.57 9.56 -14.15
CA ALA A 221 14.46 8.75 -13.33
C ALA A 221 14.26 9.03 -11.85
N LEU A 222 14.27 10.29 -11.43
CA LEU A 222 14.01 10.69 -10.04
C LEU A 222 12.65 10.18 -9.54
N HIS A 223 11.58 10.34 -10.33
CA HIS A 223 10.24 9.84 -9.99
C HIS A 223 10.23 8.33 -9.77
N TYR A 224 10.94 7.56 -10.62
CA TYR A 224 10.97 6.11 -10.48
C TYR A 224 11.85 5.60 -9.34
N HIS A 225 12.84 6.39 -8.90
CA HIS A 225 13.57 6.11 -7.65
C HIS A 225 12.64 6.25 -6.43
N ASP A 226 11.87 7.33 -6.34
CA ASP A 226 10.82 7.52 -5.32
C ASP A 226 9.79 6.38 -5.36
N TYR A 227 9.31 6.06 -6.54
CA TYR A 227 8.33 5.01 -6.76
C TYR A 227 8.84 3.60 -6.40
N ALA A 228 10.14 3.32 -6.62
CA ALA A 228 10.77 2.06 -6.24
C ALA A 228 11.03 1.96 -4.73
N LEU A 229 11.34 3.08 -4.08
CA LEU A 229 11.62 3.16 -2.65
C LEU A 229 10.37 2.86 -1.80
N ALA A 230 9.20 3.30 -2.23
CA ALA A 230 7.96 3.18 -1.47
C ALA A 230 7.63 1.73 -1.05
N PRO A 231 7.60 0.71 -1.93
CA PRO A 231 7.37 -0.67 -1.52
C PRO A 231 8.51 -1.25 -0.68
N LEU A 232 9.77 -0.82 -0.87
CA LEU A 232 10.91 -1.29 -0.07
C LEU A 232 10.78 -0.83 1.39
N VAL A 233 10.44 0.43 1.61
CA VAL A 233 10.19 0.97 2.96
C VAL A 233 9.01 0.23 3.61
N MET A 234 7.89 0.04 2.88
CA MET A 234 6.74 -0.65 3.44
C MET A 234 7.06 -2.12 3.77
N MET A 235 7.84 -2.82 2.94
CA MET A 235 8.28 -4.20 3.25
C MET A 235 9.18 -4.22 4.49
N ALA A 236 10.06 -3.25 4.69
CA ALA A 236 10.86 -3.12 5.89
C ALA A 236 9.97 -2.87 7.14
N GLU A 237 8.94 -2.06 7.05
CA GLU A 237 7.96 -1.88 8.13
C GLU A 237 7.17 -3.16 8.44
N LEU A 238 6.77 -3.94 7.42
CA LEU A 238 6.13 -5.24 7.63
C LEU A 238 7.07 -6.24 8.33
N ALA A 239 8.36 -6.23 8.00
CA ALA A 239 9.36 -7.07 8.66
C ALA A 239 9.50 -6.75 10.15
N ARG A 240 9.33 -5.48 10.54
CA ARG A 240 9.32 -5.07 11.95
C ARG A 240 8.18 -5.70 12.75
N LEU A 241 7.06 -6.00 12.14
CA LEU A 241 5.96 -6.73 12.81
C LEU A 241 6.37 -8.14 13.24
N ARG A 242 7.45 -8.70 12.64
CA ARG A 242 8.10 -9.96 13.03
C ARG A 242 9.41 -9.74 13.81
N GLY A 243 9.67 -8.55 14.30
CA GLY A 243 10.88 -8.20 15.04
C GLY A 243 12.17 -8.22 14.21
N GLN A 244 12.06 -8.12 12.88
CA GLN A 244 13.20 -8.10 11.96
C GLN A 244 13.52 -6.67 11.52
N ASP A 245 14.80 -6.31 11.53
CA ASP A 245 15.26 -5.01 11.03
C ASP A 245 15.85 -5.16 9.62
N TRP A 246 14.99 -4.91 8.62
CA TRP A 246 15.42 -4.94 7.23
C TRP A 246 16.03 -3.61 6.75
N TYR A 247 15.91 -2.52 7.53
CA TYR A 247 16.58 -1.26 7.21
C TYR A 247 18.10 -1.37 7.27
N ALA A 248 18.62 -2.26 8.14
CA ALA A 248 20.06 -2.52 8.26
C ALA A 248 20.65 -3.31 7.07
N SER A 249 19.81 -3.84 6.16
CA SER A 249 20.28 -4.67 5.05
C SER A 249 21.31 -3.96 4.18
N ARG A 250 22.40 -4.68 3.85
CA ARG A 250 23.49 -4.22 2.98
C ARG A 250 24.00 -2.82 3.37
N ASP A 251 24.44 -2.68 4.60
CA ASP A 251 24.95 -1.41 5.15
C ASP A 251 23.99 -0.24 4.91
N HIS A 252 22.73 -0.45 5.29
CA HIS A 252 21.67 0.55 5.16
C HIS A 252 21.45 1.05 3.72
N ALA A 253 21.41 0.13 2.74
CA ALA A 253 21.23 0.50 1.33
C ALA A 253 19.98 1.38 1.10
N ILE A 254 18.89 1.13 1.82
CA ILE A 254 17.68 1.98 1.77
C ILE A 254 18.00 3.43 2.12
N ASP A 255 18.92 3.71 3.08
CA ASP A 255 19.28 5.08 3.45
C ASP A 255 19.92 5.82 2.27
N ARG A 256 20.81 5.17 1.53
CA ARG A 256 21.43 5.77 0.34
C ARG A 256 20.40 6.14 -0.71
N LEU A 257 19.44 5.26 -0.99
CA LEU A 257 18.37 5.54 -1.95
C LEU A 257 17.44 6.66 -1.43
N ALA A 258 17.04 6.62 -0.16
CA ALA A 258 16.15 7.62 0.44
C ALA A 258 16.79 9.03 0.41
N ARG A 259 18.06 9.13 0.78
CA ARG A 259 18.82 10.40 0.69
C ARG A 259 18.88 10.90 -0.75
N ARG A 260 19.22 10.01 -1.71
CA ARG A 260 19.30 10.36 -3.13
C ARG A 260 17.97 10.93 -3.66
N VAL A 261 16.82 10.33 -3.25
CA VAL A 261 15.49 10.81 -3.62
C VAL A 261 15.19 12.18 -3.01
N ILE A 262 15.44 12.38 -1.71
CA ILE A 262 15.15 13.66 -1.03
C ILE A 262 16.07 14.78 -1.54
N GLU A 263 17.35 14.52 -1.74
CA GLU A 263 18.26 15.49 -2.36
C GLU A 263 17.80 15.85 -3.77
N GLY A 264 17.46 14.85 -4.59
CA GLY A 264 16.97 15.06 -5.95
C GLY A 264 15.63 15.80 -6.02
N SER A 265 14.75 15.63 -5.01
CA SER A 265 13.48 16.38 -4.93
C SER A 265 13.69 17.86 -4.63
N LYS A 266 14.76 18.22 -3.91
CA LYS A 266 15.16 19.60 -3.62
C LYS A 266 15.95 20.22 -4.78
N ASP A 267 16.89 19.46 -5.33
CA ASP A 267 17.74 19.85 -6.48
C ASP A 267 17.98 18.62 -7.38
N PRO A 268 17.38 18.56 -8.57
CA PRO A 268 17.54 17.44 -9.49
C PRO A 268 18.86 17.46 -10.28
N ALA A 269 19.79 18.38 -10.02
CA ALA A 269 21.01 18.58 -10.81
C ALA A 269 21.82 17.29 -11.02
N TRP A 270 21.97 16.48 -9.97
CA TRP A 270 22.67 15.19 -10.06
C TRP A 270 21.97 14.23 -11.06
N PHE A 271 20.64 14.08 -10.96
CA PHE A 271 19.87 13.25 -11.89
C PHE A 271 19.92 13.79 -13.32
N ASN A 272 19.83 15.12 -13.49
CA ASN A 272 19.96 15.77 -14.79
C ASN A 272 21.31 15.45 -15.45
N GLN A 273 22.39 15.51 -14.68
CA GLN A 273 23.73 15.17 -15.16
C GLN A 273 23.85 13.70 -15.54
N GLN A 274 23.37 12.78 -14.69
CA GLN A 274 23.48 11.34 -14.92
C GLN A 274 22.63 10.85 -16.09
N THR A 275 21.45 11.44 -16.30
CA THR A 275 20.53 11.03 -17.38
C THR A 275 20.72 11.82 -18.67
N GLY A 276 21.41 12.96 -18.62
CA GLY A 276 21.56 13.89 -19.75
C GLY A 276 20.27 14.67 -20.08
N VAL A 277 19.22 14.57 -19.25
CA VAL A 277 17.93 15.27 -19.47
C VAL A 277 17.41 15.87 -18.17
N ALA A 278 16.67 16.99 -18.28
CA ALA A 278 16.02 17.62 -17.13
C ALA A 278 14.97 16.67 -16.53
N GLN A 279 14.97 16.55 -15.21
CA GLN A 279 13.97 15.75 -14.49
C GLN A 279 12.65 16.51 -14.35
N LEU A 280 11.55 15.78 -14.35
CA LEU A 280 10.25 16.32 -13.94
C LEU A 280 10.28 16.61 -12.42
N PRO A 281 9.60 17.68 -11.96
CA PRO A 281 9.49 17.98 -10.54
C PRO A 281 8.93 16.78 -9.75
N LEU A 282 9.50 16.53 -8.58
CA LEU A 282 9.07 15.48 -7.67
C LEU A 282 8.77 16.05 -6.29
N GLN A 283 7.63 15.69 -5.75
CA GLN A 283 7.36 15.70 -4.32
C GLN A 283 7.47 14.26 -3.82
N ALA A 284 8.33 14.01 -2.83
CA ALA A 284 8.52 12.68 -2.26
C ALA A 284 7.19 12.09 -1.77
N SER A 285 7.02 10.80 -1.94
CA SER A 285 5.78 10.10 -1.58
C SER A 285 5.74 9.68 -0.11
N GLY A 286 4.62 9.12 0.31
CA GLY A 286 4.32 8.86 1.72
C GLY A 286 5.23 7.87 2.45
N TRP A 287 6.19 7.21 1.79
CA TRP A 287 7.22 6.42 2.49
C TRP A 287 8.01 7.27 3.50
N VAL A 288 8.09 8.57 3.29
CA VAL A 288 8.77 9.51 4.17
C VAL A 288 8.21 9.48 5.60
N GLU A 289 6.93 9.19 5.78
CA GLU A 289 6.28 9.10 7.09
C GLU A 289 6.93 8.05 7.99
N PHE A 290 7.28 6.90 7.40
CA PHE A 290 7.95 5.82 8.13
C PHE A 290 9.44 6.06 8.24
N TYR A 291 10.06 6.50 7.13
CA TYR A 291 11.51 6.58 7.05
C TYR A 291 12.09 7.63 8.00
N ARG A 292 11.44 8.79 8.16
CA ARG A 292 11.87 9.83 9.11
C ARG A 292 11.95 9.34 10.56
N LEU A 293 11.14 8.32 10.92
CA LEU A 293 11.16 7.69 12.24
C LEU A 293 12.28 6.67 12.42
N ARG A 294 12.96 6.28 11.35
CA ARG A 294 14.00 5.23 11.30
C ARG A 294 15.37 5.78 10.97
N SER A 295 15.42 6.89 10.25
CA SER A 295 16.69 7.51 9.87
C SER A 295 17.34 8.20 11.07
N PRO A 296 18.67 8.02 11.27
CA PRO A 296 19.40 8.79 12.28
C PRO A 296 19.43 10.30 11.95
N ASP A 297 19.16 10.68 10.70
CA ASP A 297 19.08 12.06 10.22
C ASP A 297 17.64 12.41 9.83
N GLY A 298 16.74 12.32 10.82
CA GLY A 298 15.31 12.63 10.64
C GLY A 298 15.07 14.03 10.06
N GLY A 299 15.91 15.03 10.39
CA GLY A 299 15.78 16.39 9.92
C GLY A 299 15.88 16.53 8.39
N LEU A 300 16.59 15.63 7.71
CA LEU A 300 16.66 15.63 6.24
C LEU A 300 15.27 15.43 5.61
N PHE A 301 14.39 14.65 6.25
CA PHE A 301 13.09 14.23 5.76
C PHE A 301 11.92 15.13 6.21
N GLU A 302 12.13 16.02 7.18
CA GLU A 302 11.08 16.87 7.75
C GLU A 302 10.40 17.78 6.71
N ALA A 303 11.17 18.35 5.78
CA ALA A 303 10.59 19.20 4.73
C ALA A 303 9.65 18.41 3.80
N ALA A 304 9.97 17.14 3.53
CA ALA A 304 9.11 16.27 2.73
C ALA A 304 7.89 15.80 3.54
N HIS A 305 8.06 15.51 4.83
CA HIS A 305 6.96 15.19 5.74
C HIS A 305 5.92 16.32 5.84
N ALA A 306 6.35 17.58 5.82
CA ALA A 306 5.47 18.74 5.89
C ALA A 306 4.42 18.82 4.74
N HIS A 307 4.59 18.05 3.67
CA HIS A 307 3.62 17.92 2.59
C HIS A 307 2.46 16.93 2.88
N GLY A 308 2.50 16.22 4.02
CA GLY A 308 1.42 15.33 4.46
C GLY A 308 0.11 16.04 4.80
N PRO A 309 -0.96 15.30 5.19
CA PRO A 309 -0.96 13.85 5.36
C PRO A 309 -0.88 13.09 4.03
N PHE A 310 -0.31 11.88 4.08
CA PHE A 310 -0.12 11.05 2.91
C PHE A 310 -1.09 9.87 2.88
N HIS A 311 -1.69 9.65 1.71
CA HIS A 311 -2.58 8.52 1.45
C HIS A 311 -2.15 7.76 0.21
N SER A 312 -2.09 6.44 0.32
CA SER A 312 -1.85 5.54 -0.79
C SER A 312 -2.55 4.21 -0.56
N PRO A 313 -3.68 3.92 -1.23
CA PRO A 313 -4.34 2.62 -1.11
C PRO A 313 -3.40 1.44 -1.41
N ARG A 314 -2.49 1.59 -2.36
CA ARG A 314 -1.49 0.57 -2.72
C ARG A 314 -0.47 0.30 -1.60
N LEU A 315 -0.22 1.26 -0.73
CA LEU A 315 0.63 1.10 0.45
C LEU A 315 -0.19 0.86 1.74
N GLY A 316 -1.49 0.67 1.60
CA GLY A 316 -2.38 0.32 2.71
C GLY A 316 -3.34 1.43 3.16
N GLY A 317 -3.28 2.65 2.63
CA GLY A 317 -4.23 3.73 2.95
C GLY A 317 -3.58 4.97 3.55
N ASP A 318 -3.94 5.35 4.77
CA ASP A 318 -3.43 6.51 5.50
C ASP A 318 -2.04 6.21 6.09
N LEU A 319 -1.00 6.65 5.37
CA LEU A 319 0.39 6.39 5.75
C LEU A 319 0.82 7.17 6.99
N THR A 320 0.29 8.38 7.17
CA THR A 320 0.54 9.21 8.35
C THR A 320 -0.05 8.55 9.60
N LEU A 321 -1.27 8.01 9.50
CA LEU A 321 -1.88 7.21 10.56
C LEU A 321 -1.05 5.96 10.89
N MET A 322 -0.68 5.17 9.85
CA MET A 322 0.10 3.93 10.05
C MET A 322 1.47 4.20 10.67
N ALA A 323 2.13 5.29 10.31
CA ALA A 323 3.42 5.67 10.90
C ALA A 323 3.32 6.02 12.39
N THR A 324 2.19 6.61 12.81
CA THR A 324 1.97 7.06 14.19
C THR A 324 1.35 5.99 15.09
N HIS A 325 0.43 5.16 14.57
CA HIS A 325 -0.32 4.16 15.33
C HIS A 325 0.19 2.71 15.13
N GLY A 326 1.11 2.51 14.15
CA GLY A 326 1.49 1.19 13.67
C GLY A 326 0.57 0.67 12.57
N ILE A 327 1.00 -0.39 11.87
CA ILE A 327 0.24 -0.98 10.75
C ILE A 327 -0.90 -1.88 11.24
N VAL A 328 -0.79 -2.42 12.44
CA VAL A 328 -1.80 -3.29 13.08
C VAL A 328 -2.07 -2.85 14.50
N ARG A 329 -3.30 -3.01 14.97
CA ARG A 329 -3.66 -2.72 16.37
C ARG A 329 -3.21 -3.80 17.33
N THR A 330 -3.28 -5.05 16.90
CA THR A 330 -2.94 -6.22 17.71
C THR A 330 -1.69 -6.87 17.15
N PRO A 331 -0.66 -7.16 17.98
CA PRO A 331 0.52 -7.88 17.50
C PRO A 331 0.15 -9.18 16.80
N LEU A 332 0.84 -9.50 15.73
CA LEU A 332 0.72 -10.78 15.03
C LEU A 332 1.27 -11.89 15.92
N ARG A 333 0.63 -13.04 15.93
CA ARG A 333 1.04 -14.21 16.73
C ARG A 333 2.15 -14.98 16.05
#